data_e0658a7e23ff271d3bffb7563c8351a2
#
_entry.id   e0658a7e23ff271d3bffb7563c8351a2
#
_cell.length_a   1.000
_cell.length_b   1.000
_cell.length_c   1.000
_cell.angle_alpha   90.00
_cell.angle_beta   90.00
_cell.angle_gamma   90.00
#
_symmetry.space_group_name_H-M   'P 1'
#
loop_
_entity.id
_entity.type
_entity.pdbx_description
1 polymer ?
#
loop_
_entity_poly.entity_id
_entity_poly.type
_entity_poly.pdbx_seq_one_letter_code
_entity_poly.pdbx_strand_id
1 'polypeptide(L)'
;MKNPIYVTGHKNPDTDSIVSSIAYAEFKRKQGYNVVAGRVGPVRSDTEYLLERFEFEDPLHLYTAKCTIREIEYDQAVVVSKDITIREALNKLIKTASKTDFVTKNNRLEGVVSLSNLNELWTANSRYLAKVMKTVTFDNIMKTLKGTVYYRADYFKVSGNVEMAPTSDKEVHEGDIVITASERAVKQALKAQVGLIIIIGHFDIFESDEYLKLFEDANVNVIKTDLDAMKISKLIYQAPSIECVMVKANKVVTVNHNETVDACLNKISKTRYRSYPILDENGCVVGSISRYHLNNYNKKQLILVDHNETKQSIEDIEFGEVIEVVDHHRLGDLVTNTPINITTQVVGATATIVANKYIDAKIELTRNMAGLLLSAILADTMNFTSPTTTDVDIKTAHILEYIADVNTDELYEAIVKHGDSLLNRKSIDILHEDYKEFDINGYKVGIAQATCKNKEEYAAVKESIKGALADNCKSAGLDLMLCMMTDNYGSGSYLLYAGDKSDCMTLIFNDYDEDKLISKLVSRKKQLLPKVIEALS
;
A
#
# COMPACT_ATOMS: atom_id res chain seq x y z
N MET A 1 5.10 -12.46 -7.74
CA MET A 1 6.37 -12.52 -6.96
C MET A 1 5.98 -12.52 -5.50
N LYS A 2 6.61 -13.31 -4.63
CA LYS A 2 6.36 -13.19 -3.18
C LYS A 2 6.84 -11.81 -2.73
N ASN A 3 6.03 -11.11 -1.94
CA ASN A 3 6.43 -9.85 -1.33
C ASN A 3 7.73 -10.06 -0.54
N PRO A 4 8.64 -9.07 -0.50
CA PRO A 4 9.83 -9.17 0.34
C PRO A 4 9.44 -9.20 1.82
N ILE A 5 10.31 -9.79 2.63
CA ILE A 5 10.26 -9.66 4.08
C ILE A 5 10.91 -8.34 4.44
N TYR A 6 10.30 -7.55 5.33
CA TYR A 6 10.86 -6.28 5.77
C TYR A 6 11.48 -6.42 7.16
N VAL A 7 12.71 -5.97 7.32
CA VAL A 7 13.36 -5.87 8.65
C VAL A 7 13.23 -4.43 9.13
N THR A 8 12.62 -4.20 10.28
CA THR A 8 12.37 -2.86 10.79
C THR A 8 12.80 -2.71 12.25
N GLY A 9 13.41 -1.58 12.57
CA GLY A 9 13.58 -1.13 13.93
C GLY A 9 12.36 -0.36 14.46
N HIS A 10 12.51 0.31 15.60
CA HIS A 10 11.43 1.03 16.28
C HIS A 10 11.11 2.41 15.64
N LYS A 11 9.95 3.03 16.05
CA LYS A 11 9.39 4.27 15.48
C LYS A 11 10.32 5.49 15.51
N ASN A 12 11.08 5.64 16.57
CA ASN A 12 12.05 6.73 16.71
C ASN A 12 13.45 6.15 16.59
N PRO A 13 13.85 5.72 15.38
CA PRO A 13 15.03 4.90 15.23
C PRO A 13 16.29 5.67 15.64
N ASP A 14 17.09 5.03 16.46
CA ASP A 14 18.46 5.43 16.76
C ASP A 14 19.43 4.67 15.85
N THR A 15 20.71 4.81 16.13
CA THR A 15 21.75 4.18 15.33
C THR A 15 21.66 2.64 15.38
N ASP A 16 21.38 2.05 16.56
CA ASP A 16 21.29 0.59 16.69
C ASP A 16 20.10 0.04 15.90
N SER A 17 18.98 0.70 15.99
CA SER A 17 17.74 0.34 15.27
C SER A 17 17.91 0.34 13.73
N ILE A 18 18.54 1.39 13.17
CA ILE A 18 18.80 1.50 11.73
C ILE A 18 19.85 0.48 11.27
N VAL A 19 20.98 0.43 11.97
CA VAL A 19 22.10 -0.44 11.61
C VAL A 19 21.70 -1.91 11.72
N SER A 20 20.99 -2.29 12.79
CA SER A 20 20.51 -3.66 12.99
C SER A 20 19.53 -4.06 11.88
N SER A 21 18.68 -3.12 11.38
CA SER A 21 17.79 -3.42 10.26
C SER A 21 18.55 -3.70 8.97
N ILE A 22 19.58 -2.90 8.65
CA ILE A 22 20.43 -3.07 7.46
C ILE A 22 21.21 -4.37 7.54
N ALA A 23 21.92 -4.57 8.66
CA ALA A 23 22.80 -5.72 8.86
C ALA A 23 22.00 -7.04 8.87
N TYR A 24 20.86 -7.08 9.57
CA TYR A 24 20.05 -8.29 9.62
C TYR A 24 19.37 -8.61 8.29
N ALA A 25 18.96 -7.59 7.54
CA ALA A 25 18.45 -7.78 6.19
C ALA A 25 19.53 -8.37 5.26
N GLU A 26 20.78 -7.88 5.34
CA GLU A 26 21.88 -8.45 4.56
C GLU A 26 22.20 -9.90 5.00
N PHE A 27 22.22 -10.17 6.30
CA PHE A 27 22.39 -11.52 6.85
C PHE A 27 21.38 -12.50 6.26
N LYS A 28 20.09 -12.15 6.26
CA LYS A 28 19.02 -12.96 5.68
C LYS A 28 19.14 -13.11 4.16
N ARG A 29 19.57 -12.07 3.45
CA ARG A 29 19.83 -12.15 1.99
C ARG A 29 20.95 -13.15 1.67
N LYS A 30 22.04 -13.16 2.46
CA LYS A 30 23.13 -14.15 2.33
C LYS A 30 22.65 -15.57 2.61
N GLN A 31 21.56 -15.75 3.36
CA GLN A 31 20.89 -17.04 3.56
C GLN A 31 19.86 -17.39 2.46
N GLY A 32 19.68 -16.54 1.43
CA GLY A 32 18.80 -16.79 0.29
C GLY A 32 17.36 -16.27 0.43
N TYR A 33 17.06 -15.50 1.46
CA TYR A 33 15.74 -14.87 1.62
C TYR A 33 15.63 -13.56 0.82
N ASN A 34 14.43 -13.28 0.31
CA ASN A 34 14.12 -11.99 -0.30
C ASN A 34 13.75 -10.98 0.79
N VAL A 35 14.69 -10.15 1.21
CA VAL A 35 14.56 -9.29 2.39
C VAL A 35 14.98 -7.86 2.07
N VAL A 36 14.27 -6.89 2.62
CA VAL A 36 14.53 -5.46 2.48
C VAL A 36 14.69 -4.83 3.86
N ALA A 37 15.74 -4.04 4.04
CA ALA A 37 15.89 -3.21 5.23
C ALA A 37 14.88 -2.05 5.19
N GLY A 38 14.17 -1.85 6.29
CA GLY A 38 13.18 -0.79 6.44
C GLY A 38 13.42 0.05 7.68
N ARG A 39 12.90 1.27 7.67
CA ARG A 39 12.82 2.17 8.83
C ARG A 39 11.41 2.70 9.00
N VAL A 40 11.06 3.08 10.20
CA VAL A 40 9.71 3.53 10.56
C VAL A 40 9.66 5.03 10.91
N GLY A 41 10.82 5.66 11.07
CA GLY A 41 10.97 7.09 11.38
C GLY A 41 12.11 7.73 10.60
N PRO A 42 12.36 9.03 10.84
CA PRO A 42 13.50 9.72 10.24
C PRO A 42 14.82 9.17 10.78
N VAL A 43 15.85 9.19 9.95
CA VAL A 43 17.22 8.87 10.37
C VAL A 43 17.80 10.08 11.11
N ARG A 44 18.59 9.84 12.16
CA ARG A 44 19.28 10.90 12.91
C ARG A 44 20.57 11.31 12.20
N SER A 45 21.05 12.52 12.45
CA SER A 45 22.23 13.07 11.78
C SER A 45 23.50 12.26 12.00
N ASP A 46 23.70 11.67 13.19
CA ASP A 46 24.82 10.76 13.49
C ASP A 46 24.74 9.49 12.65
N THR A 47 23.54 8.94 12.52
CA THR A 47 23.29 7.74 11.72
C THR A 47 23.42 8.03 10.23
N GLU A 48 22.94 9.17 9.73
CA GLU A 48 23.14 9.60 8.33
C GLU A 48 24.64 9.69 7.99
N TYR A 49 25.42 10.33 8.88
CA TYR A 49 26.89 10.38 8.75
C TYR A 49 27.52 8.98 8.67
N LEU A 50 27.06 8.04 9.50
CA LEU A 50 27.59 6.67 9.51
C LEU A 50 27.23 5.90 8.24
N LEU A 51 26.01 6.07 7.75
CA LEU A 51 25.59 5.46 6.49
C LEU A 51 26.44 5.98 5.32
N GLU A 52 26.69 7.29 5.26
CA GLU A 52 27.57 7.88 4.25
C GLU A 52 29.01 7.39 4.38
N ARG A 53 29.56 7.38 5.61
CA ARG A 53 30.93 6.96 5.89
C ARG A 53 31.22 5.52 5.49
N PHE A 54 30.25 4.62 5.69
CA PHE A 54 30.37 3.20 5.40
C PHE A 54 29.67 2.78 4.10
N GLU A 55 29.24 3.75 3.28
CA GLU A 55 28.67 3.55 1.93
C GLU A 55 27.40 2.69 1.92
N PHE A 56 26.50 2.92 2.86
CA PHE A 56 25.17 2.30 2.90
C PHE A 56 24.09 3.30 2.50
N GLU A 57 23.09 2.80 1.79
CA GLU A 57 21.89 3.57 1.46
C GLU A 57 20.92 3.64 2.65
N ASP A 58 20.10 4.70 2.69
CA ASP A 58 19.01 4.86 3.65
C ASP A 58 17.99 3.71 3.50
N PRO A 59 17.61 3.00 4.58
CA PRO A 59 16.60 1.96 4.52
C PRO A 59 15.26 2.48 4.02
N LEU A 60 14.48 1.60 3.38
CA LEU A 60 13.16 1.93 2.85
C LEU A 60 12.25 2.48 3.95
N HIS A 61 11.70 3.68 3.79
CA HIS A 61 10.74 4.21 4.75
C HIS A 61 9.39 3.48 4.63
N LEU A 62 9.00 2.80 5.68
CA LEU A 62 7.75 2.06 5.80
C LEU A 62 6.77 2.83 6.69
N TYR A 63 5.63 3.21 6.13
CA TYR A 63 4.62 4.00 6.85
C TYR A 63 3.58 3.13 7.57
N THR A 64 3.30 1.94 7.04
CA THR A 64 2.25 1.06 7.58
C THR A 64 2.52 -0.41 7.27
N ALA A 65 2.12 -1.30 8.16
CA ALA A 65 2.14 -2.73 7.95
C ALA A 65 1.00 -3.24 7.05
N LYS A 66 0.03 -2.39 6.71
CA LYS A 66 -1.04 -2.72 5.75
C LYS A 66 -0.48 -2.93 4.36
N CYS A 67 -1.02 -3.93 3.65
CA CYS A 67 -0.76 -4.09 2.23
C CYS A 67 -1.60 -3.12 1.41
N THR A 68 -1.01 -2.59 0.35
CA THR A 68 -1.73 -1.90 -0.72
C THR A 68 -2.17 -2.90 -1.79
N ILE A 69 -3.10 -2.49 -2.66
CA ILE A 69 -3.53 -3.33 -3.78
C ILE A 69 -2.37 -3.68 -4.73
N ARG A 70 -1.37 -2.80 -4.83
CA ARG A 70 -0.14 -3.06 -5.62
C ARG A 70 0.67 -4.24 -5.08
N GLU A 71 0.62 -4.49 -3.78
CA GLU A 71 1.43 -5.49 -3.08
C GLU A 71 0.76 -6.86 -2.99
N ILE A 72 -0.48 -7.01 -3.47
CA ILE A 72 -1.21 -8.27 -3.46
C ILE A 72 -1.46 -8.81 -4.87
N GLU A 73 -1.80 -10.08 -4.98
CA GLU A 73 -2.18 -10.69 -6.25
C GLU A 73 -3.56 -10.20 -6.70
N TYR A 74 -3.72 -9.96 -7.99
CA TYR A 74 -4.98 -9.62 -8.64
C TYR A 74 -4.98 -10.14 -10.09
N ASP A 75 -6.16 -10.22 -10.72
CA ASP A 75 -6.29 -10.72 -12.08
C ASP A 75 -5.91 -9.65 -13.11
N GLN A 76 -5.44 -10.11 -14.28
CA GLN A 76 -5.34 -9.23 -15.44
C GLN A 76 -6.73 -8.74 -15.87
N ALA A 77 -6.82 -7.45 -16.16
CA ALA A 77 -8.06 -6.87 -16.66
C ALA A 77 -8.33 -7.30 -18.11
N VAL A 78 -9.54 -7.78 -18.38
CA VAL A 78 -10.00 -7.96 -19.74
C VAL A 78 -10.59 -6.64 -20.21
N VAL A 79 -9.91 -5.97 -21.14
CA VAL A 79 -10.30 -4.66 -21.66
C VAL A 79 -10.89 -4.77 -23.07
N VAL A 80 -11.88 -3.93 -23.37
CA VAL A 80 -12.58 -3.85 -24.65
C VAL A 80 -12.85 -2.40 -25.03
N SER A 81 -12.99 -2.12 -26.36
CA SER A 81 -13.51 -0.84 -26.84
C SER A 81 -15.04 -0.81 -26.70
N LYS A 82 -15.60 0.36 -26.44
CA LYS A 82 -17.05 0.57 -26.42
C LYS A 82 -17.74 0.28 -27.76
N ASP A 83 -16.96 0.32 -28.86
CA ASP A 83 -17.48 0.18 -30.23
C ASP A 83 -17.69 -1.27 -30.66
N ILE A 84 -17.16 -2.26 -29.89
CA ILE A 84 -17.40 -3.67 -30.21
C ILE A 84 -18.88 -4.03 -30.03
N THR A 85 -19.33 -5.01 -30.79
CA THR A 85 -20.71 -5.47 -30.69
C THR A 85 -20.95 -6.26 -29.40
N ILE A 86 -22.20 -6.28 -28.95
CA ILE A 86 -22.65 -7.14 -27.84
C ILE A 86 -22.25 -8.60 -28.11
N ARG A 87 -22.31 -9.06 -29.37
CA ARG A 87 -21.89 -10.41 -29.80
C ARG A 87 -20.40 -10.65 -29.54
N GLU A 88 -19.55 -9.70 -29.92
CA GLU A 88 -18.11 -9.79 -29.71
C GLU A 88 -17.77 -9.81 -28.22
N ALA A 89 -18.39 -8.94 -27.42
CA ALA A 89 -18.20 -8.92 -25.96
C ALA A 89 -18.64 -10.24 -25.31
N LEU A 90 -19.80 -10.78 -25.69
CA LEU A 90 -20.30 -12.06 -25.19
C LEU A 90 -19.32 -13.22 -25.49
N ASN A 91 -18.83 -13.27 -26.71
CA ASN A 91 -17.84 -14.27 -27.12
C ASN A 91 -16.53 -14.12 -26.34
N LYS A 92 -16.11 -12.89 -26.06
CA LYS A 92 -14.90 -12.61 -25.28
C LYS A 92 -15.07 -13.03 -23.83
N LEU A 93 -16.16 -12.66 -23.17
CA LEU A 93 -16.48 -13.08 -21.79
C LEU A 93 -16.50 -14.61 -21.65
N ILE A 94 -17.07 -15.33 -22.65
CA ILE A 94 -17.09 -16.80 -22.66
C ILE A 94 -15.68 -17.37 -22.84
N LYS A 95 -14.90 -16.83 -23.78
CA LYS A 95 -13.55 -17.33 -24.10
C LYS A 95 -12.54 -17.10 -22.96
N THR A 96 -12.62 -15.96 -22.29
CA THR A 96 -11.73 -15.60 -21.18
C THR A 96 -12.19 -16.14 -19.82
N ALA A 97 -13.38 -16.78 -19.77
CA ALA A 97 -14.06 -17.13 -18.53
C ALA A 97 -14.24 -15.94 -17.56
N SER A 98 -14.05 -14.73 -18.06
CA SER A 98 -14.31 -13.49 -17.33
C SER A 98 -15.82 -13.32 -17.15
N LYS A 99 -16.22 -12.73 -16.04
CA LYS A 99 -17.63 -12.37 -15.81
C LYS A 99 -17.90 -10.90 -16.06
N THR A 100 -16.85 -10.13 -16.32
CA THR A 100 -16.87 -8.66 -16.44
C THR A 100 -15.72 -8.23 -17.33
N ASP A 101 -15.99 -7.43 -18.35
CA ASP A 101 -15.00 -6.75 -19.17
C ASP A 101 -15.00 -5.25 -18.86
N PHE A 102 -13.84 -4.64 -18.87
CA PHE A 102 -13.68 -3.20 -18.65
C PHE A 102 -13.64 -2.47 -19.99
N VAL A 103 -14.54 -1.53 -20.16
CA VAL A 103 -14.62 -0.71 -21.37
C VAL A 103 -13.64 0.44 -21.25
N THR A 104 -12.66 0.51 -22.17
CA THR A 104 -11.59 1.52 -22.10
C THR A 104 -11.43 2.27 -23.43
N LYS A 105 -10.93 3.50 -23.32
CA LYS A 105 -10.39 4.27 -24.43
C LYS A 105 -9.00 4.78 -24.03
N ASN A 106 -7.98 4.45 -24.80
CA ASN A 106 -6.58 4.75 -24.47
C ASN A 106 -6.20 4.26 -23.04
N ASN A 107 -6.63 3.06 -22.68
CA ASN A 107 -6.49 2.44 -21.37
C ASN A 107 -7.26 3.09 -20.21
N ARG A 108 -7.89 4.25 -20.40
CA ARG A 108 -8.71 4.89 -19.37
C ARG A 108 -10.09 4.26 -19.32
N LEU A 109 -10.63 4.08 -18.13
CA LEU A 109 -11.92 3.46 -17.90
C LEU A 109 -13.06 4.35 -18.42
N GLU A 110 -13.86 3.84 -19.36
CA GLU A 110 -15.12 4.45 -19.83
C GLU A 110 -16.36 3.78 -19.22
N GLY A 111 -16.24 2.50 -18.87
CA GLY A 111 -17.35 1.76 -18.28
C GLY A 111 -17.02 0.30 -18.03
N VAL A 112 -18.06 -0.45 -17.69
CA VAL A 112 -17.99 -1.90 -17.40
C VAL A 112 -19.16 -2.60 -18.07
N VAL A 113 -18.90 -3.75 -18.68
CA VAL A 113 -19.93 -4.65 -19.18
C VAL A 113 -19.80 -6.03 -18.51
N SER A 114 -20.89 -6.56 -18.03
CA SER A 114 -20.97 -7.86 -17.38
C SER A 114 -21.98 -8.76 -18.05
N LEU A 115 -21.92 -10.07 -17.80
CA LEU A 115 -22.95 -11.01 -18.25
C LEU A 115 -24.35 -10.60 -17.78
N SER A 116 -24.47 -9.96 -16.61
CA SER A 116 -25.76 -9.48 -16.09
C SER A 116 -26.33 -8.36 -16.97
N ASN A 117 -25.48 -7.40 -17.39
CA ASN A 117 -25.92 -6.32 -18.29
C ASN A 117 -26.36 -6.87 -19.65
N LEU A 118 -25.66 -7.88 -20.15
CA LEU A 118 -26.03 -8.51 -21.43
C LEU A 118 -27.32 -9.36 -21.30
N ASN A 119 -27.54 -10.00 -20.16
CA ASN A 119 -28.75 -10.77 -19.89
C ASN A 119 -30.01 -9.90 -19.77
N GLU A 120 -29.89 -8.64 -19.36
CA GLU A 120 -31.01 -7.68 -19.33
C GLU A 120 -31.64 -7.51 -20.69
N LEU A 121 -30.87 -7.63 -21.79
CA LEU A 121 -31.41 -7.56 -23.16
C LEU A 121 -32.39 -8.72 -23.47
N TRP A 122 -32.17 -9.90 -22.93
CA TRP A 122 -33.00 -11.08 -23.18
C TRP A 122 -34.35 -11.01 -22.46
N THR A 123 -34.41 -10.26 -21.38
CA THR A 123 -35.63 -10.05 -20.56
C THR A 123 -36.29 -8.69 -20.83
N ALA A 124 -35.69 -7.88 -21.69
CA ALA A 124 -36.15 -6.55 -21.98
C ALA A 124 -37.47 -6.52 -22.77
N ASN A 125 -38.30 -5.52 -22.53
CA ASN A 125 -39.50 -5.28 -23.31
C ASN A 125 -39.17 -4.68 -24.71
N SER A 126 -40.11 -4.76 -25.63
CA SER A 126 -39.94 -4.31 -27.02
C SER A 126 -39.52 -2.83 -27.14
N ARG A 127 -39.99 -1.95 -26.23
CA ARG A 127 -39.61 -0.54 -26.22
C ARG A 127 -38.11 -0.33 -25.91
N TYR A 128 -37.58 -1.10 -24.96
CA TYR A 128 -36.16 -1.04 -24.64
C TYR A 128 -35.30 -1.60 -25.76
N LEU A 129 -35.72 -2.77 -26.33
CA LEU A 129 -35.03 -3.35 -27.47
C LEU A 129 -35.00 -2.42 -28.68
N ALA A 130 -36.10 -1.76 -29.01
CA ALA A 130 -36.15 -0.79 -30.09
C ALA A 130 -35.22 0.40 -29.82
N LYS A 131 -35.12 0.88 -28.57
CA LYS A 131 -34.19 1.93 -28.19
C LYS A 131 -32.73 1.52 -28.39
N VAL A 132 -32.36 0.30 -28.03
CA VAL A 132 -31.01 -0.26 -28.22
C VAL A 132 -30.74 -0.42 -29.72
N MET A 133 -31.68 -0.96 -30.49
CA MET A 133 -31.52 -1.14 -31.92
C MET A 133 -31.38 0.17 -32.72
N LYS A 134 -31.91 1.29 -32.23
CA LYS A 134 -31.67 2.61 -32.85
C LYS A 134 -30.21 3.03 -32.86
N THR A 135 -29.35 2.43 -32.03
CA THR A 135 -27.91 2.74 -31.95
C THR A 135 -27.06 1.83 -32.84
N VAL A 136 -27.65 0.84 -33.49
CA VAL A 136 -26.91 -0.13 -34.32
C VAL A 136 -26.36 0.55 -35.57
N THR A 137 -25.17 0.14 -35.98
CA THR A 137 -24.59 0.54 -37.26
C THR A 137 -24.73 -0.56 -38.30
N PHE A 138 -24.74 -0.18 -39.58
CA PHE A 138 -24.78 -1.14 -40.68
C PHE A 138 -23.64 -2.16 -40.58
N ASP A 139 -22.42 -1.70 -40.34
CA ASP A 139 -21.22 -2.54 -40.26
C ASP A 139 -21.30 -3.53 -39.08
N ASN A 140 -21.90 -3.13 -37.96
CA ASN A 140 -22.13 -4.03 -36.81
C ASN A 140 -23.16 -5.14 -37.13
N ILE A 141 -24.20 -4.84 -37.91
CA ILE A 141 -25.12 -5.85 -38.37
C ILE A 141 -24.41 -6.84 -39.31
N MET A 142 -23.64 -6.32 -40.26
CA MET A 142 -22.86 -7.13 -41.19
C MET A 142 -21.90 -8.09 -40.48
N LYS A 143 -21.16 -7.60 -39.52
CA LYS A 143 -20.25 -8.42 -38.67
C LYS A 143 -21.01 -9.51 -37.92
N THR A 144 -22.12 -9.14 -37.30
CA THR A 144 -22.89 -10.03 -36.42
C THR A 144 -23.60 -11.15 -37.19
N LEU A 145 -24.18 -10.81 -38.33
CA LEU A 145 -24.95 -11.73 -39.15
C LEU A 145 -24.10 -12.40 -40.26
N LYS A 146 -22.84 -12.02 -40.43
CA LYS A 146 -21.98 -12.45 -41.53
C LYS A 146 -22.68 -12.25 -42.89
N GLY A 147 -23.30 -11.08 -43.02
CA GLY A 147 -24.11 -10.77 -44.22
C GLY A 147 -23.24 -10.41 -45.43
N THR A 148 -23.82 -10.51 -46.62
CA THR A 148 -23.28 -9.99 -47.87
C THR A 148 -24.20 -8.87 -48.37
N VAL A 149 -23.62 -7.76 -48.85
CA VAL A 149 -24.39 -6.61 -49.32
C VAL A 149 -24.94 -6.88 -50.72
N TYR A 150 -26.23 -6.72 -50.89
CA TYR A 150 -26.84 -6.60 -52.22
C TYR A 150 -26.84 -5.15 -52.69
N TYR A 151 -27.33 -4.27 -51.83
CA TYR A 151 -27.32 -2.83 -52.06
C TYR A 151 -27.06 -2.05 -50.77
N ARG A 152 -26.23 -1.03 -50.83
CA ARG A 152 -25.96 -0.11 -49.72
C ARG A 152 -26.48 1.26 -50.09
N ALA A 153 -27.48 1.72 -49.35
CA ALA A 153 -28.04 3.05 -49.53
C ALA A 153 -27.07 4.17 -49.06
N ASP A 154 -27.32 5.39 -49.45
CA ASP A 154 -26.52 6.58 -49.10
C ASP A 154 -26.50 6.81 -47.58
N TYR A 155 -27.51 6.37 -46.88
CA TYR A 155 -27.64 6.51 -45.45
C TYR A 155 -28.16 5.23 -44.79
N PHE A 156 -27.87 5.08 -43.51
CA PHE A 156 -28.39 3.98 -42.68
C PHE A 156 -29.04 4.56 -41.44
N LYS A 157 -30.34 4.40 -41.30
CA LYS A 157 -31.13 4.81 -40.14
C LYS A 157 -32.24 3.79 -39.88
N VAL A 158 -32.32 3.33 -38.65
CA VAL A 158 -33.35 2.35 -38.26
C VAL A 158 -34.25 2.86 -37.16
N SER A 159 -35.54 2.48 -37.21
CA SER A 159 -36.54 2.79 -36.18
C SER A 159 -36.27 2.03 -34.88
N GLY A 160 -35.58 0.90 -34.99
CA GLY A 160 -35.29 -0.08 -33.94
C GLY A 160 -36.27 -1.26 -33.89
N ASN A 161 -37.34 -1.24 -34.65
CA ASN A 161 -38.22 -2.39 -34.77
C ASN A 161 -37.62 -3.43 -35.73
N VAL A 162 -37.81 -4.69 -35.39
CA VAL A 162 -37.39 -5.83 -36.21
C VAL A 162 -38.64 -6.67 -36.53
N GLU A 163 -38.97 -6.74 -37.81
CA GLU A 163 -40.14 -7.46 -38.32
C GLU A 163 -39.71 -8.68 -39.11
N MET A 164 -40.31 -9.80 -38.81
CA MET A 164 -39.98 -11.06 -39.45
C MET A 164 -41.12 -11.52 -40.36
N ALA A 165 -40.80 -11.72 -41.66
CA ALA A 165 -41.72 -12.16 -42.68
C ALA A 165 -43.13 -11.50 -42.58
N PRO A 166 -43.21 -10.15 -42.74
CA PRO A 166 -44.47 -9.44 -42.55
C PRO A 166 -45.57 -10.07 -43.37
N THR A 167 -46.70 -10.35 -42.70
CA THR A 167 -47.90 -10.87 -43.33
C THR A 167 -48.71 -9.73 -43.98
N SER A 168 -49.71 -10.06 -44.80
CA SER A 168 -50.54 -9.02 -45.47
C SER A 168 -51.21 -8.05 -44.51
N ASP A 169 -51.38 -8.43 -43.24
CA ASP A 169 -52.13 -7.70 -42.24
C ASP A 169 -51.24 -6.87 -41.28
N LYS A 170 -49.91 -7.02 -41.41
CA LYS A 170 -48.95 -6.29 -40.56
C LYS A 170 -48.30 -5.16 -41.37
N GLU A 171 -48.54 -3.93 -40.93
CA GLU A 171 -47.88 -2.75 -41.51
C GLU A 171 -46.38 -2.73 -41.17
N VAL A 172 -45.58 -2.46 -42.18
CA VAL A 172 -44.14 -2.21 -42.09
C VAL A 172 -43.93 -0.70 -42.22
N HIS A 173 -43.12 -0.13 -41.35
CA HIS A 173 -42.95 1.33 -41.25
C HIS A 173 -41.56 1.77 -41.69
N GLU A 174 -41.42 3.04 -41.95
CA GLU A 174 -40.14 3.69 -42.27
C GLU A 174 -39.08 3.37 -41.18
N GLY A 175 -37.92 2.97 -41.61
CA GLY A 175 -36.79 2.69 -40.73
C GLY A 175 -36.84 1.31 -40.03
N ASP A 176 -37.86 0.48 -40.23
CA ASP A 176 -37.90 -0.89 -39.67
C ASP A 176 -36.79 -1.77 -40.27
N ILE A 177 -36.41 -2.82 -39.56
CA ILE A 177 -35.55 -3.90 -40.07
C ILE A 177 -36.45 -5.07 -40.44
N VAL A 178 -36.47 -5.46 -41.70
CA VAL A 178 -37.31 -6.55 -42.20
C VAL A 178 -36.47 -7.77 -42.54
N ILE A 179 -36.85 -8.93 -42.00
CA ILE A 179 -36.23 -10.26 -42.27
C ILE A 179 -37.22 -11.07 -43.09
N THR A 180 -36.85 -11.43 -44.32
CA THR A 180 -37.76 -12.12 -45.20
C THR A 180 -37.08 -12.97 -46.30
N ALA A 181 -37.79 -14.00 -46.80
CA ALA A 181 -37.46 -14.74 -47.99
C ALA A 181 -38.50 -14.47 -49.12
N SER A 182 -39.47 -13.58 -48.89
CA SER A 182 -40.63 -13.38 -49.77
C SER A 182 -40.45 -12.14 -50.63
N GLU A 183 -40.58 -12.32 -51.96
CA GLU A 183 -40.57 -11.19 -52.90
C GLU A 183 -41.64 -10.12 -52.57
N ARG A 184 -42.83 -10.60 -52.19
CA ARG A 184 -43.92 -9.70 -51.79
C ARG A 184 -43.54 -8.84 -50.62
N ALA A 185 -42.90 -9.43 -49.59
CA ALA A 185 -42.46 -8.69 -48.40
C ALA A 185 -41.30 -7.72 -48.73
N VAL A 186 -40.39 -8.08 -49.64
CA VAL A 186 -39.34 -7.20 -50.15
C VAL A 186 -39.96 -5.97 -50.83
N LYS A 187 -40.89 -6.16 -51.76
CA LYS A 187 -41.59 -5.03 -52.46
C LYS A 187 -42.35 -4.12 -51.49
N GLN A 188 -42.97 -4.72 -50.45
CA GLN A 188 -43.63 -3.97 -49.39
C GLN A 188 -42.64 -3.13 -48.56
N ALA A 189 -41.52 -3.73 -48.18
CA ALA A 189 -40.48 -3.07 -47.39
C ALA A 189 -39.82 -1.91 -48.16
N LEU A 190 -39.53 -2.08 -49.45
CA LEU A 190 -39.01 -1.01 -50.32
C LEU A 190 -39.99 0.17 -50.38
N LYS A 191 -41.29 -0.14 -50.57
CA LYS A 191 -42.33 0.90 -50.61
C LYS A 191 -42.49 1.66 -49.30
N ALA A 192 -42.28 0.98 -48.15
CA ALA A 192 -42.37 1.56 -46.82
C ALA A 192 -41.09 2.30 -46.40
N GLN A 193 -40.04 2.30 -47.21
CA GLN A 193 -38.76 2.96 -46.93
C GLN A 193 -38.16 2.44 -45.60
N VAL A 194 -38.09 1.13 -45.47
CA VAL A 194 -37.47 0.51 -44.27
C VAL A 194 -35.98 0.81 -44.20
N GLY A 195 -35.39 0.76 -43.00
CA GLY A 195 -33.97 1.01 -42.80
C GLY A 195 -33.05 -0.10 -43.29
N LEU A 196 -33.55 -1.36 -43.28
CA LEU A 196 -32.78 -2.52 -43.72
C LEU A 196 -33.71 -3.68 -44.12
N ILE A 197 -33.38 -4.31 -45.22
CA ILE A 197 -33.97 -5.63 -45.61
C ILE A 197 -32.89 -6.70 -45.48
N ILE A 198 -33.20 -7.76 -44.74
CA ILE A 198 -32.35 -8.96 -44.58
C ILE A 198 -33.01 -10.10 -45.32
N ILE A 199 -32.44 -10.49 -46.46
CA ILE A 199 -32.90 -11.58 -47.29
C ILE A 199 -32.32 -12.90 -46.79
N ILE A 200 -33.19 -13.91 -46.64
CA ILE A 200 -32.82 -15.26 -46.19
C ILE A 200 -33.31 -16.31 -47.22
N GLY A 201 -32.60 -17.42 -47.32
CA GLY A 201 -33.02 -18.54 -48.21
C GLY A 201 -32.61 -18.36 -49.68
N HIS A 202 -33.50 -18.65 -50.61
CA HIS A 202 -33.22 -18.65 -52.03
C HIS A 202 -32.91 -17.25 -52.57
N PHE A 203 -31.64 -17.02 -52.93
CA PHE A 203 -31.10 -15.72 -53.25
C PHE A 203 -31.15 -15.36 -54.74
N ASP A 204 -31.22 -16.39 -55.66
CA ASP A 204 -31.04 -16.23 -57.08
C ASP A 204 -32.01 -15.21 -57.73
N ILE A 205 -33.24 -15.11 -57.22
CA ILE A 205 -34.25 -14.14 -57.70
C ILE A 205 -33.81 -12.71 -57.41
N PHE A 206 -33.21 -12.46 -56.23
CA PHE A 206 -32.84 -11.12 -55.76
C PHE A 206 -31.48 -10.66 -56.31
N GLU A 207 -30.77 -11.53 -57.03
CA GLU A 207 -29.52 -11.23 -57.72
C GLU A 207 -29.76 -10.77 -59.17
N SER A 208 -31.00 -10.75 -59.63
CA SER A 208 -31.34 -10.26 -60.96
C SER A 208 -31.18 -8.74 -61.10
N ASP A 209 -30.85 -8.28 -62.29
CA ASP A 209 -30.73 -6.85 -62.64
C ASP A 209 -32.00 -6.08 -62.28
N GLU A 210 -33.16 -6.70 -62.38
CA GLU A 210 -34.47 -6.10 -62.02
C GLU A 210 -34.49 -5.76 -60.52
N TYR A 211 -34.10 -6.68 -59.65
CA TYR A 211 -34.15 -6.43 -58.21
C TYR A 211 -33.02 -5.48 -57.76
N LEU A 212 -31.83 -5.59 -58.34
CA LEU A 212 -30.76 -4.63 -58.05
C LEU A 212 -31.17 -3.19 -58.40
N LYS A 213 -31.83 -2.99 -59.53
CA LYS A 213 -32.39 -1.69 -59.90
C LYS A 213 -33.50 -1.24 -58.94
N LEU A 214 -34.39 -2.11 -58.50
CA LEU A 214 -35.39 -1.80 -57.51
C LEU A 214 -34.84 -1.35 -56.18
N PHE A 215 -33.71 -1.96 -55.74
CA PHE A 215 -33.02 -1.57 -54.52
C PHE A 215 -32.39 -0.19 -54.67
N GLU A 216 -31.75 0.08 -55.78
CA GLU A 216 -31.17 1.35 -56.14
C GLU A 216 -32.22 2.48 -56.23
N ASP A 217 -33.29 2.27 -56.97
CA ASP A 217 -34.38 3.23 -57.14
C ASP A 217 -35.07 3.56 -55.81
N ALA A 218 -35.16 2.60 -54.90
CA ALA A 218 -35.72 2.79 -53.56
C ALA A 218 -34.70 3.35 -52.57
N ASN A 219 -33.40 3.27 -52.84
CA ASN A 219 -32.30 3.65 -51.97
C ASN A 219 -32.42 3.07 -50.55
N VAL A 220 -32.73 1.76 -50.45
CA VAL A 220 -32.93 1.04 -49.20
C VAL A 220 -31.81 0.00 -49.03
N ASN A 221 -31.19 -0.07 -47.85
CA ASN A 221 -30.15 -1.05 -47.57
C ASN A 221 -30.67 -2.48 -47.63
N VAL A 222 -30.00 -3.33 -48.41
CA VAL A 222 -30.37 -4.75 -48.58
C VAL A 222 -29.16 -5.64 -48.44
N ILE A 223 -29.27 -6.61 -47.54
CA ILE A 223 -28.22 -7.63 -47.30
C ILE A 223 -28.81 -9.06 -47.42
N LYS A 224 -27.93 -10.03 -47.72
CA LYS A 224 -28.22 -11.44 -47.59
C LYS A 224 -27.42 -12.10 -46.51
N THR A 225 -27.91 -13.21 -45.94
CA THR A 225 -27.17 -14.05 -45.00
C THR A 225 -27.62 -15.49 -45.10
N ASP A 226 -26.69 -16.42 -44.92
CA ASP A 226 -26.97 -17.89 -44.90
C ASP A 226 -27.59 -18.34 -43.58
N LEU A 227 -27.79 -17.43 -42.64
CA LEU A 227 -28.43 -17.75 -41.36
C LEU A 227 -29.96 -17.92 -41.57
N ASP A 228 -30.53 -18.89 -40.84
CA ASP A 228 -31.98 -19.02 -40.79
C ASP A 228 -32.65 -17.93 -39.93
N ALA A 229 -33.93 -17.72 -40.12
CA ALA A 229 -34.72 -16.68 -39.44
C ALA A 229 -34.61 -16.77 -37.91
N MET A 230 -34.54 -17.97 -37.32
CA MET A 230 -34.42 -18.17 -35.89
C MET A 230 -33.05 -17.71 -35.36
N LYS A 231 -31.98 -17.98 -36.11
CA LYS A 231 -30.63 -17.50 -35.74
C LYS A 231 -30.54 -15.98 -35.85
N ILE A 232 -31.08 -15.40 -36.93
CA ILE A 232 -31.08 -13.94 -37.11
C ILE A 232 -31.85 -13.27 -35.98
N SER A 233 -33.04 -13.76 -35.61
CA SER A 233 -33.84 -13.18 -34.53
C SER A 233 -33.14 -13.17 -33.18
N LYS A 234 -32.26 -14.13 -32.93
CA LYS A 234 -31.41 -14.19 -31.72
C LYS A 234 -30.18 -13.28 -31.81
N LEU A 235 -29.60 -13.17 -33.00
CA LEU A 235 -28.32 -12.45 -33.17
C LEU A 235 -28.49 -10.98 -33.45
N ILE A 236 -29.58 -10.55 -34.07
CA ILE A 236 -29.77 -9.13 -34.47
C ILE A 236 -29.66 -8.16 -33.28
N TYR A 237 -30.22 -8.55 -32.13
CA TYR A 237 -30.15 -7.77 -30.90
C TYR A 237 -28.76 -7.79 -30.21
N GLN A 238 -27.83 -8.56 -30.77
CA GLN A 238 -26.43 -8.58 -30.35
C GLN A 238 -25.52 -7.73 -31.27
N ALA A 239 -26.10 -7.15 -32.33
CA ALA A 239 -25.37 -6.28 -33.26
C ALA A 239 -25.05 -4.88 -32.72
N PRO A 240 -25.86 -4.22 -31.87
CA PRO A 240 -25.50 -2.94 -31.29
C PRO A 240 -24.16 -3.00 -30.54
N SER A 241 -23.48 -1.84 -30.43
CA SER A 241 -22.26 -1.72 -29.64
C SER A 241 -22.55 -1.86 -28.16
N ILE A 242 -21.55 -2.27 -27.39
CA ILE A 242 -21.70 -2.40 -25.92
C ILE A 242 -21.90 -1.04 -25.22
N GLU A 243 -21.67 0.06 -25.89
CA GLU A 243 -21.89 1.41 -25.34
C GLU A 243 -23.34 1.60 -24.85
N CYS A 244 -24.32 0.96 -25.51
CA CYS A 244 -25.74 1.09 -25.15
C CYS A 244 -26.14 0.32 -23.88
N VAL A 245 -25.34 -0.66 -23.44
CA VAL A 245 -25.63 -1.55 -22.29
C VAL A 245 -24.61 -1.47 -21.17
N MET A 246 -23.46 -0.86 -21.40
CA MET A 246 -22.42 -0.73 -20.36
C MET A 246 -22.84 0.18 -19.21
N VAL A 247 -22.36 -0.13 -18.03
CA VAL A 247 -22.40 0.78 -16.89
C VAL A 247 -21.28 1.81 -17.05
N LYS A 248 -21.63 3.10 -17.16
CA LYS A 248 -20.67 4.18 -17.36
C LYS A 248 -19.71 4.32 -16.17
N ALA A 249 -18.48 4.75 -16.41
CA ALA A 249 -17.41 4.84 -15.42
C ALA A 249 -17.79 5.62 -14.14
N ASN A 250 -18.59 6.69 -14.26
CA ASN A 250 -19.06 7.49 -13.13
C ASN A 250 -20.02 6.76 -12.17
N LYS A 251 -20.49 5.57 -12.54
CA LYS A 251 -21.34 4.69 -11.72
C LYS A 251 -20.61 3.41 -11.29
N VAL A 252 -19.36 3.25 -11.72
CA VAL A 252 -18.54 2.07 -11.40
C VAL A 252 -17.76 2.32 -10.12
N VAL A 253 -17.78 1.36 -9.20
CA VAL A 253 -16.88 1.37 -8.05
C VAL A 253 -15.50 0.93 -8.51
N THR A 254 -14.53 1.81 -8.40
CA THR A 254 -13.13 1.59 -8.78
C THR A 254 -12.25 1.47 -7.54
N VAL A 255 -11.11 0.82 -7.68
CA VAL A 255 -10.09 0.66 -6.65
C VAL A 255 -8.81 1.32 -7.14
N ASN A 256 -8.17 2.11 -6.28
CA ASN A 256 -6.86 2.68 -6.61
C ASN A 256 -5.75 1.67 -6.30
N HIS A 257 -4.74 1.62 -7.15
CA HIS A 257 -3.60 0.71 -7.01
C HIS A 257 -2.80 0.93 -5.70
N ASN A 258 -2.79 2.16 -5.20
CA ASN A 258 -2.12 2.52 -3.94
C ASN A 258 -3.06 2.49 -2.71
N GLU A 259 -4.34 2.15 -2.89
CA GLU A 259 -5.30 2.02 -1.79
C GLU A 259 -4.97 0.79 -0.94
N THR A 260 -5.14 0.87 0.37
CA THR A 260 -4.91 -0.27 1.26
C THR A 260 -6.02 -1.33 1.12
N VAL A 261 -5.67 -2.59 1.40
CA VAL A 261 -6.60 -3.73 1.29
C VAL A 261 -7.82 -3.55 2.17
N ASP A 262 -7.66 -3.07 3.41
CA ASP A 262 -8.75 -2.83 4.35
C ASP A 262 -9.68 -1.68 3.89
N ALA A 263 -9.14 -0.59 3.37
CA ALA A 263 -9.93 0.50 2.78
C ALA A 263 -10.72 0.01 1.56
N CYS A 264 -10.09 -0.80 0.71
CA CYS A 264 -10.73 -1.43 -0.44
C CYS A 264 -11.86 -2.38 0.00
N LEU A 265 -11.65 -3.24 1.01
CA LEU A 265 -12.67 -4.11 1.59
C LEU A 265 -13.88 -3.32 2.09
N ASN A 266 -13.66 -2.24 2.82
CA ASN A 266 -14.71 -1.37 3.33
C ASN A 266 -15.55 -0.73 2.21
N LYS A 267 -14.91 -0.35 1.10
CA LYS A 267 -15.57 0.18 -0.09
C LYS A 267 -16.41 -0.89 -0.80
N ILE A 268 -15.83 -2.06 -1.04
CA ILE A 268 -16.42 -3.17 -1.81
C ILE A 268 -17.54 -3.87 -1.03
N SER A 269 -17.46 -3.91 0.32
CA SER A 269 -18.48 -4.55 1.17
C SER A 269 -19.89 -3.96 0.98
N LYS A 270 -19.97 -2.68 0.62
CA LYS A 270 -21.22 -1.95 0.36
C LYS A 270 -21.84 -2.25 -1.00
N THR A 271 -21.21 -3.07 -1.83
CA THR A 271 -21.65 -3.38 -3.20
C THR A 271 -21.78 -4.88 -3.43
N ARG A 272 -22.40 -5.29 -4.54
CA ARG A 272 -22.62 -6.70 -4.88
C ARG A 272 -21.93 -7.11 -6.19
N TYR A 273 -20.98 -6.31 -6.68
CA TYR A 273 -20.25 -6.66 -7.91
C TYR A 273 -19.27 -7.82 -7.64
N ARG A 274 -18.95 -8.57 -8.68
CA ARG A 274 -18.04 -9.72 -8.61
C ARG A 274 -16.59 -9.34 -8.84
N SER A 275 -16.34 -8.29 -9.64
CA SER A 275 -15.03 -7.80 -10.01
C SER A 275 -15.04 -6.29 -10.09
N TYR A 276 -13.93 -5.65 -9.74
CA TYR A 276 -13.75 -4.20 -9.69
C TYR A 276 -12.48 -3.83 -10.46
N PRO A 277 -12.51 -2.78 -11.30
CA PRO A 277 -11.31 -2.33 -11.98
C PRO A 277 -10.33 -1.70 -10.99
N ILE A 278 -9.06 -2.05 -11.13
CA ILE A 278 -7.96 -1.39 -10.45
C ILE A 278 -7.44 -0.31 -11.39
N LEU A 279 -7.34 0.91 -10.88
CA LEU A 279 -6.84 2.07 -11.62
C LEU A 279 -5.49 2.53 -11.05
N ASP A 280 -4.60 2.94 -11.94
CA ASP A 280 -3.40 3.67 -11.57
C ASP A 280 -3.69 5.15 -11.30
N GLU A 281 -2.64 5.93 -11.01
CA GLU A 281 -2.72 7.37 -10.74
C GLU A 281 -3.22 8.18 -11.95
N ASN A 282 -3.08 7.65 -13.16
CA ASN A 282 -3.51 8.28 -14.41
C ASN A 282 -4.96 7.92 -14.77
N GLY A 283 -5.62 7.05 -13.98
CA GLY A 283 -6.95 6.52 -14.24
C GLY A 283 -6.97 5.42 -15.30
N CYS A 284 -5.82 4.81 -15.60
CA CYS A 284 -5.71 3.67 -16.50
C CYS A 284 -6.00 2.36 -15.76
N VAL A 285 -6.65 1.44 -16.45
CA VAL A 285 -6.97 0.11 -15.90
C VAL A 285 -5.71 -0.75 -15.91
N VAL A 286 -5.25 -1.17 -14.74
CA VAL A 286 -4.05 -2.01 -14.56
C VAL A 286 -4.38 -3.46 -14.19
N GLY A 287 -5.59 -3.71 -13.69
CA GLY A 287 -6.00 -5.04 -13.28
C GLY A 287 -7.44 -5.11 -12.85
N SER A 288 -7.84 -6.25 -12.33
CA SER A 288 -9.14 -6.45 -11.71
C SER A 288 -9.04 -7.17 -10.39
N ILE A 289 -9.86 -6.78 -9.42
CA ILE A 289 -9.86 -7.36 -8.09
C ILE A 289 -11.26 -7.82 -7.68
N SER A 290 -11.30 -8.86 -6.89
CA SER A 290 -12.54 -9.41 -6.30
C SER A 290 -12.38 -9.59 -4.79
N ARG A 291 -13.49 -9.89 -4.09
CA ARG A 291 -13.44 -10.23 -2.67
C ARG A 291 -12.53 -11.42 -2.35
N TYR A 292 -12.38 -12.34 -3.30
CA TYR A 292 -11.48 -13.48 -3.14
C TYR A 292 -10.04 -13.03 -2.88
N HIS A 293 -9.52 -12.12 -3.71
CA HIS A 293 -8.15 -11.60 -3.56
C HIS A 293 -7.96 -10.86 -2.23
N LEU A 294 -8.94 -10.04 -1.84
CA LEU A 294 -8.89 -9.23 -0.62
C LEU A 294 -8.99 -10.06 0.68
N ASN A 295 -9.58 -11.26 0.61
CA ASN A 295 -9.68 -12.15 1.77
C ASN A 295 -8.55 -13.20 1.83
N ASN A 296 -7.81 -13.39 0.73
CA ASN A 296 -6.80 -14.46 0.61
C ASN A 296 -5.42 -13.90 0.17
N TYR A 297 -5.08 -12.68 0.55
CA TYR A 297 -3.76 -12.13 0.27
C TYR A 297 -2.75 -12.50 1.36
N ASN A 298 -1.47 -12.52 0.98
CA ASN A 298 -0.37 -12.66 1.93
C ASN A 298 -0.10 -11.31 2.59
N LYS A 299 -0.13 -11.28 3.92
CA LYS A 299 0.22 -10.11 4.71
C LYS A 299 1.70 -9.73 4.50
N LYS A 300 2.03 -8.49 4.77
CA LYS A 300 3.40 -8.00 4.79
C LYS A 300 4.16 -8.68 5.90
N GLN A 301 5.22 -9.41 5.58
CA GLN A 301 6.04 -10.13 6.57
C GLN A 301 7.09 -9.21 7.16
N LEU A 302 7.19 -9.21 8.49
CA LEU A 302 8.03 -8.32 9.26
C LEU A 302 8.99 -9.11 10.14
N ILE A 303 10.25 -8.69 10.16
CA ILE A 303 11.23 -9.05 11.18
C ILE A 303 11.47 -7.79 12.00
N LEU A 304 11.25 -7.86 13.30
CA LEU A 304 11.49 -6.75 14.20
C LEU A 304 12.91 -6.84 14.79
N VAL A 305 13.64 -5.73 14.74
CA VAL A 305 14.94 -5.60 15.37
C VAL A 305 14.90 -4.45 16.36
N ASP A 306 15.60 -4.60 17.48
CA ASP A 306 15.78 -3.56 18.49
C ASP A 306 14.48 -3.08 19.17
N HIS A 307 13.42 -3.84 19.09
CA HIS A 307 12.18 -3.67 19.85
C HIS A 307 11.27 -4.88 19.74
N ASN A 308 10.36 -5.01 20.70
CA ASN A 308 9.30 -6.01 20.71
C ASN A 308 8.00 -5.50 21.36
N GLU A 309 7.82 -4.17 21.40
CA GLU A 309 6.62 -3.52 21.91
C GLU A 309 5.76 -2.98 20.75
N THR A 310 4.45 -3.25 20.75
CA THR A 310 3.50 -2.85 19.70
C THR A 310 3.50 -1.34 19.47
N LYS A 311 3.59 -0.54 20.53
CA LYS A 311 3.59 0.92 20.46
C LYS A 311 4.85 1.51 19.80
N GLN A 312 5.95 0.77 19.83
CA GLN A 312 7.22 1.17 19.21
C GLN A 312 7.37 0.67 17.78
N SER A 313 6.49 -0.21 17.33
CA SER A 313 6.51 -0.82 16.01
C SER A 313 5.92 0.08 14.94
N ILE A 314 6.02 -0.38 13.70
CA ILE A 314 5.36 0.22 12.52
C ILE A 314 3.85 0.39 12.75
N GLU A 315 3.28 1.46 12.20
CA GLU A 315 1.83 1.68 12.25
C GLU A 315 1.06 0.49 11.69
N ASP A 316 -0.11 0.20 12.31
CA ASP A 316 -1.00 -0.91 11.90
C ASP A 316 -0.32 -2.30 11.92
N ILE A 317 0.58 -2.55 12.87
CA ILE A 317 1.35 -3.81 12.96
C ILE A 317 0.46 -5.05 13.01
N GLU A 318 -0.75 -4.96 13.55
CA GLU A 318 -1.75 -6.03 13.60
C GLU A 318 -2.23 -6.50 12.21
N PHE A 319 -2.05 -5.67 11.18
CA PHE A 319 -2.33 -6.04 9.78
C PHE A 319 -1.15 -6.73 9.10
N GLY A 320 0.04 -6.65 9.67
CA GLY A 320 1.23 -7.38 9.23
C GLY A 320 1.30 -8.82 9.77
N GLU A 321 2.37 -9.50 9.43
CA GLU A 321 2.74 -10.81 9.97
C GLU A 321 4.17 -10.74 10.50
N VAL A 322 4.34 -10.62 11.82
CA VAL A 322 5.66 -10.71 12.44
C VAL A 322 6.11 -12.16 12.41
N ILE A 323 7.27 -12.42 11.83
CA ILE A 323 7.83 -13.78 11.66
C ILE A 323 9.08 -14.02 12.49
N GLU A 324 9.75 -12.97 12.95
CA GLU A 324 10.97 -13.06 13.75
C GLU A 324 11.20 -11.77 14.56
N VAL A 325 11.82 -11.88 15.73
CA VAL A 325 12.26 -10.77 16.58
C VAL A 325 13.72 -10.99 16.98
N VAL A 326 14.54 -9.94 16.90
CA VAL A 326 15.93 -9.89 17.41
C VAL A 326 16.09 -8.63 18.23
N ASP A 327 16.28 -8.77 19.54
CA ASP A 327 16.18 -7.64 20.46
C ASP A 327 17.02 -7.84 21.74
N HIS A 328 17.45 -6.76 22.36
CA HIS A 328 18.15 -6.75 23.64
C HIS A 328 17.32 -6.16 24.78
N HIS A 329 16.11 -5.69 24.47
CA HIS A 329 15.19 -5.11 25.45
C HIS A 329 14.44 -6.18 26.26
N ARG A 330 13.72 -5.73 27.29
CA ARG A 330 12.73 -6.58 28.00
C ARG A 330 11.64 -7.06 27.04
N LEU A 331 11.01 -8.18 27.35
CA LEU A 331 9.83 -8.63 26.62
C LEU A 331 8.67 -7.63 26.79
N GLY A 332 8.10 -7.22 25.68
CA GLY A 332 6.97 -6.30 25.59
C GLY A 332 5.61 -7.00 25.46
N ASP A 333 4.71 -6.34 24.74
CA ASP A 333 3.29 -6.73 24.58
C ASP A 333 2.98 -7.35 23.21
N LEU A 334 4.00 -7.68 22.40
CA LEU A 334 3.82 -8.24 21.08
C LEU A 334 3.08 -9.59 21.13
N VAL A 335 1.96 -9.67 20.40
CA VAL A 335 1.17 -10.92 20.26
C VAL A 335 1.22 -11.38 18.80
N THR A 336 1.52 -12.67 18.59
CA THR A 336 1.56 -13.29 17.26
C THR A 336 0.55 -14.42 17.16
N ASN A 337 -0.02 -14.63 15.97
CA ASN A 337 -1.01 -15.69 15.73
C ASN A 337 -0.36 -17.07 15.52
N THR A 338 0.92 -17.10 15.21
CA THR A 338 1.72 -18.31 14.97
C THR A 338 3.00 -18.26 15.78
N PRO A 339 3.63 -19.41 16.12
CA PRO A 339 4.94 -19.43 16.71
C PRO A 339 5.98 -18.75 15.81
N ILE A 340 6.85 -17.92 16.38
CA ILE A 340 7.91 -17.20 15.70
C ILE A 340 9.26 -17.42 16.37
N ASN A 341 10.35 -17.11 15.67
CA ASN A 341 11.68 -17.09 16.28
C ASN A 341 11.87 -15.78 17.06
N ILE A 342 12.23 -15.88 18.33
CA ILE A 342 12.58 -14.74 19.16
C ILE A 342 14.01 -14.94 19.67
N THR A 343 14.90 -14.04 19.33
CA THR A 343 16.26 -13.99 19.88
C THR A 343 16.37 -12.77 20.78
N THR A 344 16.45 -12.99 22.08
CA THR A 344 16.71 -11.93 23.06
C THR A 344 17.95 -12.29 23.88
N GLN A 345 18.82 -11.29 24.10
CA GLN A 345 20.02 -11.45 24.90
C GLN A 345 20.23 -10.20 25.78
N VAL A 346 20.82 -10.39 26.95
CA VAL A 346 21.18 -9.27 27.84
C VAL A 346 22.55 -8.75 27.39
N VAL A 347 22.52 -7.80 26.46
CA VAL A 347 23.69 -7.11 25.89
C VAL A 347 23.40 -5.62 25.78
N GLY A 348 24.42 -4.83 25.45
CA GLY A 348 24.33 -3.37 25.35
C GLY A 348 23.62 -2.88 24.08
N ALA A 349 23.65 -3.65 22.99
CA ALA A 349 23.07 -3.28 21.70
C ALA A 349 22.53 -4.49 20.93
N THR A 350 21.48 -4.31 20.13
CA THR A 350 20.98 -5.35 19.20
C THR A 350 22.01 -5.68 18.12
N ALA A 351 22.80 -4.70 17.69
CA ALA A 351 23.91 -4.90 16.75
C ALA A 351 24.93 -5.94 17.23
N THR A 352 25.14 -6.08 18.55
CA THR A 352 25.96 -7.14 19.14
C THR A 352 25.39 -8.53 18.82
N ILE A 353 24.07 -8.70 18.96
CA ILE A 353 23.39 -9.96 18.64
C ILE A 353 23.51 -10.25 17.15
N VAL A 354 23.27 -9.24 16.30
CA VAL A 354 23.35 -9.38 14.83
C VAL A 354 24.77 -9.76 14.41
N ALA A 355 25.80 -9.08 14.92
CA ALA A 355 27.20 -9.38 14.62
C ALA A 355 27.58 -10.82 15.00
N ASN A 356 27.15 -11.27 16.18
CA ASN A 356 27.39 -12.65 16.63
C ASN A 356 26.69 -13.66 15.75
N LYS A 357 25.49 -13.38 15.21
CA LYS A 357 24.82 -14.26 14.24
C LYS A 357 25.65 -14.42 12.95
N TYR A 358 26.34 -13.39 12.46
CA TYR A 358 27.28 -13.52 11.34
C TYR A 358 28.46 -14.42 11.69
N ILE A 359 29.06 -14.22 12.86
CA ILE A 359 30.22 -15.00 13.35
C ILE A 359 29.84 -16.47 13.50
N ASP A 360 28.73 -16.77 14.18
CA ASP A 360 28.26 -18.14 14.43
C ASP A 360 27.88 -18.87 13.14
N ALA A 361 27.26 -18.17 12.20
CA ALA A 361 26.91 -18.72 10.88
C ALA A 361 28.11 -18.80 9.93
N LYS A 362 29.29 -18.29 10.34
CA LYS A 362 30.50 -18.18 9.49
C LYS A 362 30.23 -17.43 8.17
N ILE A 363 29.36 -16.43 8.23
CA ILE A 363 29.08 -15.54 7.11
C ILE A 363 30.06 -14.37 7.21
N GLU A 364 30.82 -14.14 6.13
CA GLU A 364 31.83 -13.09 6.08
C GLU A 364 31.19 -11.70 6.21
N LEU A 365 31.74 -10.89 7.12
CA LEU A 365 31.44 -9.45 7.25
C LEU A 365 32.36 -8.66 6.35
N THR A 366 31.79 -7.75 5.57
CA THR A 366 32.58 -6.75 4.84
C THR A 366 33.14 -5.73 5.82
N ARG A 367 34.23 -5.03 5.43
CA ARG A 367 34.83 -3.95 6.20
C ARG A 367 33.80 -2.88 6.58
N ASN A 368 33.00 -2.48 5.62
CA ASN A 368 31.96 -1.44 5.81
C ASN A 368 30.86 -1.92 6.77
N MET A 369 30.37 -3.15 6.63
CA MET A 369 29.37 -3.71 7.54
C MET A 369 29.89 -3.86 8.95
N ALA A 370 31.14 -4.27 9.12
CA ALA A 370 31.77 -4.37 10.43
C ALA A 370 31.89 -3.00 11.10
N GLY A 371 32.29 -1.97 10.35
CA GLY A 371 32.37 -0.59 10.86
C GLY A 371 31.00 -0.03 11.23
N LEU A 372 29.98 -0.33 10.45
CA LEU A 372 28.61 0.10 10.72
C LEU A 372 28.05 -0.57 11.98
N LEU A 373 28.21 -1.90 12.15
CA LEU A 373 27.81 -2.64 13.35
C LEU A 373 28.58 -2.16 14.59
N LEU A 374 29.88 -1.92 14.46
CA LEU A 374 30.68 -1.34 15.55
C LEU A 374 30.13 0.01 16.00
N SER A 375 29.79 0.87 15.05
CA SER A 375 29.23 2.21 15.35
C SER A 375 27.94 2.10 16.18
N ALA A 376 27.06 1.16 15.88
CA ALA A 376 25.84 0.93 16.65
C ALA A 376 26.12 0.46 18.07
N ILE A 377 27.07 -0.47 18.25
CA ILE A 377 27.47 -0.94 19.58
C ILE A 377 28.05 0.23 20.39
N LEU A 378 28.89 1.07 19.78
CA LEU A 378 29.48 2.22 20.46
C LEU A 378 28.44 3.26 20.86
N ALA A 379 27.46 3.53 20.00
CA ALA A 379 26.39 4.47 20.30
C ALA A 379 25.56 4.01 21.51
N ASP A 380 25.07 2.77 21.53
CA ASP A 380 24.20 2.25 22.59
C ASP A 380 24.93 1.97 23.90
N THR A 381 26.19 1.59 23.82
CA THR A 381 27.03 1.36 25.00
C THR A 381 27.72 2.63 25.51
N MET A 382 27.55 3.77 24.81
CA MET A 382 28.26 5.04 25.13
C MET A 382 29.75 4.79 25.25
N ASN A 383 30.35 4.20 24.21
CA ASN A 383 31.76 3.76 24.22
C ASN A 383 32.07 2.90 25.46
N PHE A 384 31.25 1.90 25.74
CA PHE A 384 31.35 0.93 26.86
C PHE A 384 31.18 1.50 28.26
N THR A 385 30.77 2.77 28.40
CA THR A 385 30.55 3.42 29.72
C THR A 385 29.14 3.19 30.25
N SER A 386 28.18 2.78 29.39
CA SER A 386 26.81 2.48 29.80
C SER A 386 26.76 1.33 30.79
N PRO A 387 25.91 1.39 31.85
CA PRO A 387 25.72 0.26 32.77
C PRO A 387 24.98 -0.94 32.12
N THR A 388 24.54 -0.82 30.87
CA THR A 388 23.98 -1.91 30.07
C THR A 388 25.05 -2.70 29.34
N THR A 389 26.25 -2.15 29.21
CA THR A 389 27.41 -2.80 28.55
C THR A 389 27.76 -4.13 29.20
N THR A 390 28.05 -5.12 28.38
CA THR A 390 28.48 -6.44 28.81
C THR A 390 29.82 -6.83 28.18
N ASP A 391 30.47 -7.86 28.74
CA ASP A 391 31.69 -8.42 28.16
C ASP A 391 31.49 -8.95 26.73
N VAL A 392 30.25 -9.30 26.36
CA VAL A 392 29.92 -9.74 25.00
C VAL A 392 30.01 -8.57 24.02
N ASP A 393 29.51 -7.39 24.40
CA ASP A 393 29.62 -6.19 23.58
C ASP A 393 31.07 -5.81 23.31
N ILE A 394 31.89 -5.79 24.36
CA ILE A 394 33.31 -5.45 24.26
C ILE A 394 34.06 -6.42 23.36
N LYS A 395 33.85 -7.75 23.56
CA LYS A 395 34.49 -8.77 22.73
C LYS A 395 34.08 -8.67 21.26
N THR A 396 32.78 -8.48 21.01
CA THR A 396 32.24 -8.35 19.66
C THR A 396 32.78 -7.08 18.99
N ALA A 397 32.82 -5.96 19.71
CA ALA A 397 33.37 -4.71 19.22
C ALA A 397 34.85 -4.85 18.81
N HIS A 398 35.69 -5.50 19.58
CA HIS A 398 37.09 -5.76 19.20
C HIS A 398 37.23 -6.59 17.91
N ILE A 399 36.36 -7.58 17.71
CA ILE A 399 36.34 -8.34 16.45
C ILE A 399 35.97 -7.44 15.28
N LEU A 400 34.94 -6.63 15.45
CA LEU A 400 34.46 -5.70 14.42
C LEU A 400 35.47 -4.59 14.11
N GLU A 401 36.15 -4.03 15.14
CA GLU A 401 37.23 -3.06 15.01
C GLU A 401 38.35 -3.60 14.13
N TYR A 402 38.79 -4.84 14.39
CA TYR A 402 39.81 -5.51 13.58
C TYR A 402 39.38 -5.70 12.13
N ILE A 403 38.13 -6.14 11.87
CA ILE A 403 37.61 -6.34 10.52
C ILE A 403 37.44 -5.00 9.78
N ALA A 404 36.90 -4.00 10.46
CA ALA A 404 36.66 -2.68 9.90
C ALA A 404 37.95 -1.87 9.69
N ASP A 405 39.03 -2.20 10.40
CA ASP A 405 40.29 -1.47 10.40
C ASP A 405 40.07 0.02 10.73
N VAL A 406 39.36 0.28 11.81
CA VAL A 406 39.06 1.62 12.35
C VAL A 406 39.44 1.67 13.82
N ASN A 407 39.72 2.88 14.33
CA ASN A 407 39.94 3.11 15.76
C ASN A 407 38.60 3.37 16.45
N THR A 408 38.30 2.64 17.52
CA THR A 408 37.04 2.72 18.27
C THR A 408 36.80 4.11 18.87
N ASP A 409 37.81 4.71 19.51
CA ASP A 409 37.66 6.03 20.13
C ASP A 409 37.43 7.13 19.10
N GLU A 410 38.19 7.14 17.99
CA GLU A 410 38.02 8.10 16.90
C GLU A 410 36.64 7.95 16.24
N LEU A 411 36.13 6.70 16.09
CA LEU A 411 34.82 6.45 15.55
C LEU A 411 33.72 6.97 16.46
N TYR A 412 33.86 6.77 17.78
CA TYR A 412 32.91 7.28 18.77
C TYR A 412 32.90 8.81 18.84
N GLU A 413 34.06 9.44 18.82
CA GLU A 413 34.17 10.92 18.75
C GLU A 413 33.47 11.47 17.52
N ALA A 414 33.58 10.78 16.37
CA ALA A 414 32.90 11.18 15.16
C ALA A 414 31.37 11.03 15.29
N ILE A 415 30.85 9.97 15.92
CA ILE A 415 29.41 9.77 16.22
C ILE A 415 28.91 10.95 17.06
N VAL A 416 29.57 11.25 18.18
CA VAL A 416 29.19 12.35 19.08
C VAL A 416 29.21 13.70 18.34
N LYS A 417 30.23 13.96 17.52
CA LYS A 417 30.36 15.19 16.76
C LYS A 417 29.19 15.41 15.77
N HIS A 418 28.75 14.36 15.09
CA HIS A 418 27.69 14.44 14.07
C HIS A 418 26.29 14.23 14.64
N GLY A 419 26.15 13.85 15.92
CA GLY A 419 24.86 13.76 16.60
C GLY A 419 24.09 15.09 16.56
N ASP A 420 22.78 15.01 16.67
CA ASP A 420 21.88 16.17 16.64
C ASP A 420 22.23 17.13 17.81
N SER A 421 22.29 18.42 17.49
CA SER A 421 22.46 19.42 18.53
C SER A 421 21.10 19.76 19.14
N LEU A 422 21.06 19.81 20.48
CA LEU A 422 19.86 20.24 21.22
C LEU A 422 19.49 21.70 20.92
N LEU A 423 20.47 22.53 20.48
CA LEU A 423 20.25 23.93 20.15
C LEU A 423 19.24 24.18 19.02
N ASN A 424 19.10 23.22 18.10
CA ASN A 424 18.23 23.33 16.94
C ASN A 424 16.86 22.68 17.18
N ARG A 425 16.58 22.16 18.37
CA ARG A 425 15.39 21.39 18.71
C ARG A 425 14.48 22.18 19.67
N LYS A 426 13.17 21.96 19.54
CA LYS A 426 12.22 22.52 20.51
C LYS A 426 12.32 21.78 21.83
N SER A 427 12.33 22.51 22.94
CA SER A 427 12.45 21.95 24.30
C SER A 427 11.38 20.88 24.59
N ILE A 428 10.16 21.04 24.08
CA ILE A 428 9.07 20.08 24.26
C ILE A 428 9.37 18.75 23.53
N ASP A 429 9.98 18.81 22.35
CA ASP A 429 10.34 17.60 21.60
C ASP A 429 11.48 16.85 22.29
N ILE A 430 12.44 17.58 22.88
CA ILE A 430 13.53 17.01 23.71
C ILE A 430 12.95 16.26 24.90
N LEU A 431 11.96 16.87 25.60
CA LEU A 431 11.34 16.26 26.78
C LEU A 431 10.53 14.99 26.45
N HIS A 432 9.98 14.88 25.25
CA HIS A 432 9.14 13.75 24.85
C HIS A 432 9.89 12.65 24.08
N GLU A 433 11.16 12.82 23.77
CA GLU A 433 11.94 11.83 23.00
C GLU A 433 12.08 10.51 23.75
N ASP A 434 12.53 10.54 25.00
CA ASP A 434 12.55 9.38 25.90
C ASP A 434 11.89 9.75 27.23
N TYR A 435 10.56 9.81 27.23
CA TYR A 435 9.72 10.17 28.34
C TYR A 435 8.94 8.97 28.86
N LYS A 436 8.92 8.82 30.21
CA LYS A 436 8.12 7.78 30.86
C LYS A 436 7.44 8.34 32.11
N GLU A 437 6.18 7.91 32.31
CA GLU A 437 5.40 8.20 33.52
C GLU A 437 5.40 7.02 34.48
N PHE A 438 5.39 7.34 35.76
CA PHE A 438 5.36 6.39 36.86
C PHE A 438 4.35 6.85 37.90
N ASP A 439 3.61 5.90 38.49
CA ASP A 439 2.83 6.12 39.71
C ASP A 439 3.67 5.59 40.88
N ILE A 440 4.05 6.49 41.78
CA ILE A 440 4.92 6.18 42.92
C ILE A 440 4.19 6.61 44.18
N ASN A 441 3.66 5.65 44.93
CA ASN A 441 2.89 5.91 46.16
C ASN A 441 1.74 6.91 45.99
N GLY A 442 1.08 6.90 44.82
CA GLY A 442 -0.04 7.78 44.49
C GLY A 442 0.40 9.13 43.89
N TYR A 443 1.71 9.39 43.74
CA TYR A 443 2.25 10.56 43.04
C TYR A 443 2.53 10.23 41.58
N LYS A 444 2.08 11.08 40.66
CA LYS A 444 2.38 10.99 39.22
C LYS A 444 3.72 11.64 38.91
N VAL A 445 4.69 10.84 38.51
CA VAL A 445 6.06 11.28 38.24
C VAL A 445 6.40 11.05 36.77
N GLY A 446 6.77 12.13 36.06
CA GLY A 446 7.30 12.06 34.71
C GLY A 446 8.84 12.13 34.71
N ILE A 447 9.51 11.27 33.98
CA ILE A 447 10.97 11.31 33.83
C ILE A 447 11.34 11.29 32.36
N ALA A 448 11.87 12.41 31.86
CA ALA A 448 12.48 12.54 30.53
C ALA A 448 13.99 12.26 30.61
N GLN A 449 14.54 11.71 29.55
CA GLN A 449 15.99 11.58 29.37
C GLN A 449 16.39 12.11 28.01
N ALA A 450 17.43 12.93 27.97
CA ALA A 450 18.04 13.44 26.76
C ALA A 450 19.57 13.39 26.90
N THR A 451 20.28 13.47 25.78
CA THR A 451 21.74 13.46 25.77
C THR A 451 22.25 14.84 25.31
N CYS A 452 23.21 15.40 26.01
CA CYS A 452 23.88 16.64 25.61
C CYS A 452 25.34 16.36 25.22
N LYS A 453 25.87 17.12 24.25
CA LYS A 453 27.23 16.92 23.74
C LYS A 453 28.29 17.35 24.77
N ASN A 454 28.01 18.40 25.50
CA ASN A 454 28.92 18.98 26.47
C ASN A 454 28.18 19.96 27.41
N LYS A 455 28.93 20.54 28.37
CA LYS A 455 28.40 21.50 29.33
C LYS A 455 27.89 22.78 28.68
N GLU A 456 28.52 23.23 27.61
CA GLU A 456 28.17 24.44 26.87
C GLU A 456 26.81 24.31 26.22
N GLU A 457 26.55 23.16 25.57
CA GLU A 457 25.23 22.84 24.98
C GLU A 457 24.16 22.74 26.06
N TYR A 458 24.42 22.03 27.15
CA TYR A 458 23.52 21.99 28.31
C TYR A 458 23.16 23.39 28.82
N ALA A 459 24.16 24.24 29.07
CA ALA A 459 23.95 25.60 29.59
C ALA A 459 23.11 26.46 28.64
N ALA A 460 23.26 26.27 27.33
CA ALA A 460 22.52 27.02 26.31
C ALA A 460 21.04 26.65 26.23
N VAL A 461 20.68 25.38 26.51
CA VAL A 461 19.29 24.91 26.44
C VAL A 461 18.58 24.83 27.80
N LYS A 462 19.32 24.91 28.91
CA LYS A 462 18.85 24.71 30.27
C LYS A 462 17.58 25.50 30.60
N GLU A 463 17.58 26.82 30.40
CA GLU A 463 16.45 27.68 30.77
C GLU A 463 15.20 27.39 29.93
N SER A 464 15.35 27.08 28.61
CA SER A 464 14.24 26.75 27.76
C SER A 464 13.64 25.39 28.12
N ILE A 465 14.45 24.40 28.51
CA ILE A 465 13.99 23.10 29.01
C ILE A 465 13.29 23.22 30.36
N LYS A 466 13.80 24.05 31.30
CA LYS A 466 13.11 24.32 32.57
C LYS A 466 11.72 24.91 32.37
N GLY A 467 11.59 25.87 31.46
CA GLY A 467 10.28 26.42 31.12
C GLY A 467 9.34 25.36 30.59
N ALA A 468 9.78 24.53 29.63
CA ALA A 468 9.00 23.47 29.07
C ALA A 468 8.65 22.37 30.09
N LEU A 469 9.56 22.05 31.03
CA LEU A 469 9.28 21.12 32.14
C LEU A 469 8.15 21.64 33.02
N ALA A 470 8.17 22.90 33.43
CA ALA A 470 7.16 23.50 34.30
C ALA A 470 5.76 23.50 33.61
N ASP A 471 5.73 23.88 32.32
CA ASP A 471 4.50 23.91 31.54
C ASP A 471 3.92 22.49 31.34
N ASN A 472 4.78 21.52 31.03
CA ASN A 472 4.38 20.14 30.82
C ASN A 472 3.93 19.47 32.12
N CYS A 473 4.65 19.63 33.20
CA CYS A 473 4.29 19.14 34.53
C CYS A 473 2.87 19.59 34.93
N LYS A 474 2.58 20.89 34.74
CA LYS A 474 1.27 21.48 35.04
C LYS A 474 0.18 20.99 34.11
N SER A 475 0.43 20.92 32.79
CA SER A 475 -0.58 20.51 31.79
C SER A 475 -0.92 19.02 31.87
N ALA A 476 0.04 18.17 32.21
CA ALA A 476 -0.14 16.74 32.40
C ALA A 476 -0.64 16.35 33.82
N GLY A 477 -0.73 17.32 34.73
CA GLY A 477 -1.15 17.07 36.12
C GLY A 477 -0.21 16.15 36.87
N LEU A 478 1.12 16.35 36.67
CA LEU A 478 2.16 15.60 37.35
C LEU A 478 2.53 16.27 38.68
N ASP A 479 2.83 15.48 39.68
CA ASP A 479 3.31 15.95 41.00
C ASP A 479 4.81 16.30 40.92
N LEU A 480 5.55 15.61 40.04
CA LEU A 480 6.97 15.83 39.77
C LEU A 480 7.30 15.49 38.32
N MET A 481 8.07 16.34 37.66
CA MET A 481 8.68 16.04 36.36
C MET A 481 10.17 16.29 36.40
N LEU A 482 10.92 15.31 35.94
CA LEU A 482 12.38 15.32 35.89
C LEU A 482 12.86 15.25 34.44
N CYS A 483 13.96 15.90 34.13
CA CYS A 483 14.72 15.73 32.90
C CYS A 483 16.19 15.42 33.24
N MET A 484 16.63 14.23 32.86
CA MET A 484 18.01 13.78 33.01
C MET A 484 18.74 14.05 31.70
N MET A 485 19.68 14.99 31.71
CA MET A 485 20.51 15.36 30.57
C MET A 485 21.88 14.73 30.69
N THR A 486 22.04 13.57 30.04
CA THR A 486 23.25 12.74 30.12
C THR A 486 24.32 13.30 29.21
N ASP A 487 25.55 13.40 29.75
CA ASP A 487 26.73 13.73 28.97
C ASP A 487 27.09 12.61 27.99
N ASN A 488 27.35 12.94 26.74
CA ASN A 488 27.69 11.99 25.69
C ASN A 488 28.88 11.07 26.00
N TYR A 489 29.75 11.51 26.88
CA TYR A 489 30.91 10.72 27.32
C TYR A 489 30.58 9.80 28.50
N GLY A 490 29.31 9.73 28.93
CA GLY A 490 28.90 8.85 30.04
C GLY A 490 29.48 9.22 31.39
N SER A 491 30.03 10.41 31.55
CA SER A 491 30.63 10.85 32.81
C SER A 491 29.61 11.16 33.91
N GLY A 492 28.35 11.42 33.52
CA GLY A 492 27.24 11.71 34.41
C GLY A 492 26.06 12.38 33.71
N SER A 493 25.15 12.96 34.50
CA SER A 493 24.02 13.73 34.00
C SER A 493 23.81 15.01 34.79
N TYR A 494 23.33 16.03 34.07
CA TYR A 494 22.66 17.17 34.68
C TYR A 494 21.20 16.79 34.92
N LEU A 495 20.60 17.32 35.97
CA LEU A 495 19.22 16.98 36.31
C LEU A 495 18.41 18.27 36.46
N LEU A 496 17.33 18.39 35.73
CA LEU A 496 16.34 19.46 35.84
C LEU A 496 15.01 18.92 36.33
N TYR A 497 14.22 19.73 37.03
CA TYR A 497 12.94 19.30 37.57
C TYR A 497 11.91 20.42 37.65
N ALA A 498 10.64 20.06 37.76
CA ALA A 498 9.50 20.92 38.06
C ALA A 498 8.40 20.11 38.76
N GLY A 499 7.56 20.80 39.52
CA GLY A 499 6.38 20.21 40.19
C GLY A 499 6.38 20.47 41.69
N ASP A 500 5.20 20.16 42.34
CA ASP A 500 4.97 20.44 43.76
C ASP A 500 5.77 19.55 44.71
N LYS A 501 6.30 18.41 44.18
CA LYS A 501 7.17 17.48 44.92
C LYS A 501 8.66 17.72 44.71
N SER A 502 9.03 18.88 44.20
CA SER A 502 10.45 19.24 43.91
C SER A 502 11.36 19.19 45.15
N ASP A 503 10.81 19.35 46.35
CA ASP A 503 11.58 19.25 47.59
C ASP A 503 12.26 17.88 47.79
N CYS A 504 11.75 16.83 47.18
CA CYS A 504 12.38 15.51 47.23
C CYS A 504 13.80 15.48 46.60
N MET A 505 14.12 16.43 45.74
CA MET A 505 15.44 16.49 45.08
C MET A 505 16.60 16.67 46.10
N THR A 506 16.39 17.39 47.18
CA THR A 506 17.39 17.52 48.25
C THR A 506 17.54 16.23 49.07
N LEU A 507 16.52 15.38 49.07
CA LEU A 507 16.57 14.05 49.68
C LEU A 507 17.28 13.03 48.77
N ILE A 508 17.14 13.19 47.44
CA ILE A 508 17.77 12.29 46.45
C ILE A 508 19.26 12.59 46.34
N PHE A 509 19.66 13.88 46.39
CA PHE A 509 21.02 14.33 46.22
C PHE A 509 21.33 15.42 47.26
N ASN A 510 22.19 15.12 48.27
CA ASN A 510 22.51 15.99 49.39
C ASN A 510 23.06 17.38 49.01
N ASP A 511 23.79 17.47 47.89
CA ASP A 511 24.37 18.71 47.37
C ASP A 511 23.88 18.97 45.94
N TYR A 512 22.55 18.91 45.76
CA TYR A 512 21.97 19.11 44.43
C TYR A 512 22.23 20.53 43.93
N ASP A 513 22.80 20.61 42.73
CA ASP A 513 23.05 21.85 41.99
C ASP A 513 22.76 21.55 40.51
N GLU A 514 21.85 22.32 39.92
CA GLU A 514 21.44 22.10 38.52
C GLU A 514 22.58 22.34 37.50
N ASP A 515 23.61 23.12 37.88
CA ASP A 515 24.80 23.40 37.05
C ASP A 515 25.95 22.40 37.25
N LYS A 516 25.74 21.43 38.16
CA LYS A 516 26.73 20.42 38.50
C LYS A 516 26.35 19.06 37.91
N LEU A 517 27.30 18.49 37.17
CA LEU A 517 27.19 17.14 36.66
C LEU A 517 27.17 16.13 37.84
N ILE A 518 26.13 15.35 37.93
CA ILE A 518 26.04 14.24 38.90
C ILE A 518 26.81 13.06 38.31
N SER A 519 28.03 12.88 38.83
CA SER A 519 28.94 11.84 38.32
C SER A 519 28.33 10.44 38.36
N LYS A 520 28.56 9.66 37.31
CA LYS A 520 28.10 8.27 37.15
C LYS A 520 26.57 8.09 37.09
N LEU A 521 25.77 9.15 37.07
CA LEU A 521 24.34 9.07 36.86
C LEU A 521 24.06 9.03 35.35
N VAL A 522 23.90 7.86 34.74
CA VAL A 522 23.72 7.70 33.29
C VAL A 522 22.51 6.86 32.91
N SER A 523 21.82 6.29 33.90
CA SER A 523 20.65 5.44 33.66
C SER A 523 19.42 5.88 34.47
N ARG A 524 18.40 6.36 33.75
CA ARG A 524 17.09 6.66 34.37
C ARG A 524 16.55 5.47 35.15
N LYS A 525 16.54 4.27 34.54
CA LYS A 525 15.88 3.07 35.06
C LYS A 525 16.65 2.43 36.22
N LYS A 526 17.98 2.33 36.11
CA LYS A 526 18.81 1.61 37.09
C LYS A 526 19.30 2.50 38.25
N GLN A 527 19.38 3.81 38.03
CA GLN A 527 20.03 4.71 38.97
C GLN A 527 19.16 5.85 39.47
N LEU A 528 18.39 6.53 38.59
CA LEU A 528 17.55 7.66 38.99
C LEU A 528 16.24 7.22 39.60
N LEU A 529 15.46 6.37 38.90
CA LEU A 529 14.14 5.93 39.32
C LEU A 529 14.12 5.27 40.71
N PRO A 530 15.04 4.36 41.10
CA PRO A 530 15.06 3.81 42.45
C PRO A 530 15.23 4.88 43.55
N LYS A 531 16.04 5.89 43.32
CA LYS A 531 16.25 7.00 44.25
C LYS A 531 15.00 7.89 44.39
N VAL A 532 14.28 8.11 43.26
CA VAL A 532 13.00 8.85 43.29
C VAL A 532 11.94 8.07 44.06
N ILE A 533 11.90 6.75 43.88
CA ILE A 533 10.99 5.88 44.65
C ILE A 533 11.29 5.97 46.15
N GLU A 534 12.57 5.89 46.54
CA GLU A 534 13.00 5.99 47.95
C GLU A 534 12.63 7.36 48.56
N ALA A 535 12.80 8.45 47.81
CA ALA A 535 12.52 9.80 48.28
C ALA A 535 11.04 10.15 48.40
N LEU A 536 10.19 9.44 47.65
CA LEU A 536 8.71 9.60 47.68
C LEU A 536 8.01 8.50 48.49
N SER A 537 8.77 7.62 49.14
CA SER A 537 8.28 6.62 50.08
C SER A 537 8.20 7.19 51.47
#